data_c92d9076ddcc8d4d3070f0d5d9f662bf
#
_entry.id   c92d9076ddcc8d4d3070f0d5d9f662bf
#
_cell.length_a   1.000
_cell.length_b   1.000
_cell.length_c   1.000
_cell.angle_alpha   90.00
_cell.angle_beta   90.00
_cell.angle_gamma   90.00
#
_symmetry.space_group_name_H-M   'P 1'
#
loop_
_entity.id
_entity.type
_entity.pdbx_description
1 polymer ?
#
loop_
_entity_poly.entity_id
_entity_poly.type
_entity_poly.pdbx_seq_one_letter_code
_entity_poly.pdbx_strand_id
1 'polypeptide(L)'
;MMIIILIIIGALLIIIGIARKSAKKPSEKSVPAKAQVPQKLLNIKTTKFGNSTTFSVKLNENEPKRRIENGTLNTSEKRQERIEDIAGFYGQQRKSPDSRFIVLSADSYQLNGKNKNGQLALLNDKKLLFKISLQRPNDAHVSNNGIVICCDWQNSEALTGKFLVFNSSGEMVFSKKTTANLGNCALSESGLYALFETYGSDTGHSNQVFIVDITNKTILAQFERPFAFNTASIVEPQQQIIFKNHKGFTFEIDFKGQQLNRENYEKQILTKGSVYEKMILYDTKSDDEKYGDIEYLHLLEKSINDKDASYSFGIDRIYRKIGEYYESNNKVEKTIEFWEKAIALNPKVGIARKLEGLKKSAH
;
A
#
# COMPACT_ATOMS: atom_id res chain seq x y z
N MET A 1 34.86 31.96 -25.00
CA MET A 1 33.76 31.24 -24.30
C MET A 1 34.07 30.98 -22.83
N MET A 2 35.32 31.07 -22.34
CA MET A 2 35.70 30.83 -20.91
C MET A 2 35.53 32.03 -19.98
N ILE A 3 35.49 33.26 -20.50
CA ILE A 3 35.41 34.51 -19.66
C ILE A 3 33.96 34.78 -19.23
N ILE A 4 32.93 34.32 -19.95
CA ILE A 4 31.52 34.56 -19.61
C ILE A 4 31.05 33.66 -18.44
N ILE A 5 31.63 32.44 -18.28
CA ILE A 5 31.29 31.51 -17.22
C ILE A 5 31.79 31.97 -15.86
N LEU A 6 32.92 32.70 -15.79
CA LEU A 6 33.48 33.20 -14.53
C LEU A 6 32.67 34.37 -13.97
N ILE A 7 31.99 35.17 -14.78
CA ILE A 7 31.17 36.31 -14.33
C ILE A 7 29.85 35.83 -13.71
N ILE A 8 29.27 34.70 -14.20
CA ILE A 8 28.01 34.13 -13.66
C ILE A 8 28.23 33.49 -12.29
N ILE A 9 29.37 32.87 -12.05
CA ILE A 9 29.73 32.25 -10.76
C ILE A 9 30.01 33.33 -9.69
N GLY A 10 30.61 34.45 -10.08
CA GLY A 10 30.86 35.60 -9.17
C GLY A 10 29.57 36.28 -8.71
N ALA A 11 28.57 36.42 -9.57
CA ALA A 11 27.28 37.04 -9.23
C ALA A 11 26.42 36.18 -8.29
N LEU A 12 26.51 34.83 -8.38
CA LEU A 12 25.76 33.91 -7.55
C LEU A 12 26.27 33.89 -6.10
N LEU A 13 27.55 34.09 -5.85
CA LEU A 13 28.15 34.12 -4.52
C LEU A 13 27.86 35.42 -3.74
N ILE A 14 27.58 36.52 -4.43
CA ILE A 14 27.19 37.79 -3.80
C ILE A 14 25.76 37.79 -3.31
N ILE A 15 24.85 37.08 -3.97
CA ILE A 15 23.43 36.96 -3.57
C ILE A 15 23.26 36.07 -2.33
N ILE A 16 24.13 35.09 -2.12
CA ILE A 16 24.09 34.19 -0.93
C ILE A 16 24.67 34.89 0.32
N GLY A 17 25.51 35.92 0.15
CA GLY A 17 26.12 36.66 1.25
C GLY A 17 25.22 37.71 1.95
N ILE A 18 24.15 38.19 1.29
CA ILE A 18 23.28 39.27 1.80
C ILE A 18 22.06 38.72 2.59
N ALA A 19 21.71 37.45 2.48
CA ALA A 19 20.54 36.85 3.15
C ALA A 19 20.79 36.38 4.61
N ARG A 20 21.96 36.64 5.21
CA ARG A 20 22.33 36.14 6.55
C ARG A 20 22.39 37.21 7.68
N LYS A 21 21.75 38.35 7.54
CA LYS A 21 21.63 39.32 8.66
C LYS A 21 20.20 39.81 8.81
N SER A 22 19.40 39.06 9.56
CA SER A 22 18.39 39.51 10.56
C SER A 22 17.35 38.42 10.81
N ALA A 23 17.65 37.55 11.77
CA ALA A 23 16.62 36.77 12.45
C ALA A 23 16.74 37.04 13.94
N LYS A 24 15.89 37.92 14.48
CA LYS A 24 15.66 38.12 15.91
C LYS A 24 14.98 36.87 16.47
N LYS A 25 15.53 36.31 17.57
CA LYS A 25 14.91 35.26 18.37
C LYS A 25 13.54 35.68 18.89
N PRO A 26 12.49 34.82 18.80
CA PRO A 26 11.25 35.06 19.54
C PRO A 26 11.42 34.62 21.00
N SER A 27 10.88 35.44 21.91
CA SER A 27 10.79 35.20 23.35
C SER A 27 9.93 34.00 23.69
N GLU A 28 10.39 33.16 24.62
CA GLU A 28 9.61 32.07 25.24
C GLU A 28 8.36 32.63 25.94
N LYS A 29 7.19 32.18 25.49
CA LYS A 29 5.93 32.30 26.24
C LYS A 29 5.66 31.00 26.97
N SER A 30 5.48 31.12 28.30
CA SER A 30 5.12 30.10 29.23
C SER A 30 3.86 29.33 28.80
N VAL A 31 3.95 27.98 28.82
CA VAL A 31 2.85 27.05 28.59
C VAL A 31 2.01 26.92 29.87
N PRO A 32 0.68 27.06 29.83
CA PRO A 32 -0.17 26.81 31.00
C PRO A 32 -0.31 25.29 31.25
N ALA A 33 -0.34 24.95 32.55
CA ALA A 33 -0.43 23.59 33.06
C ALA A 33 -1.64 22.84 32.52
N LYS A 34 -1.40 21.59 32.09
CA LYS A 34 -2.45 20.64 31.66
C LYS A 34 -3.33 20.25 32.83
N ALA A 35 -4.62 20.50 32.69
CA ALA A 35 -5.64 19.96 33.59
C ALA A 35 -5.66 18.42 33.48
N GLN A 36 -5.54 17.72 34.60
CA GLN A 36 -5.68 16.27 34.69
C GLN A 36 -7.13 15.88 34.48
N VAL A 37 -7.43 15.09 33.45
CA VAL A 37 -8.72 14.44 33.22
C VAL A 37 -8.72 13.13 34.03
N PRO A 38 -9.78 12.82 34.84
CA PRO A 38 -9.84 11.57 35.60
C PRO A 38 -9.98 10.38 34.65
N GLN A 39 -9.06 9.42 34.72
CA GLN A 39 -9.17 8.13 34.05
C GLN A 39 -10.29 7.31 34.66
N LYS A 40 -11.45 7.22 34.01
CA LYS A 40 -12.45 6.20 34.25
C LYS A 40 -12.00 4.89 33.66
N LEU A 41 -11.71 3.90 34.49
CA LEU A 41 -11.42 2.53 34.09
C LEU A 41 -12.61 1.93 33.32
N LEU A 42 -12.47 1.79 31.99
CA LEU A 42 -13.36 1.02 31.15
C LEU A 42 -12.90 -0.45 31.15
N ASN A 43 -13.70 -1.36 31.68
CA ASN A 43 -13.45 -2.79 31.50
C ASN A 43 -13.83 -3.22 30.10
N ILE A 44 -12.82 -3.37 29.23
CA ILE A 44 -12.99 -3.86 27.85
C ILE A 44 -12.71 -5.38 27.86
N LYS A 45 -13.72 -6.19 27.57
CA LYS A 45 -13.52 -7.62 27.28
C LYS A 45 -13.34 -7.80 25.77
N THR A 46 -12.18 -8.32 25.37
CA THR A 46 -11.89 -8.74 24.01
C THR A 46 -12.14 -10.22 23.85
N THR A 47 -12.96 -10.61 22.88
CA THR A 47 -13.13 -12.02 22.47
C THR A 47 -12.59 -12.15 21.04
N LYS A 48 -11.64 -13.07 20.85
CA LYS A 48 -11.12 -13.39 19.51
C LYS A 48 -11.88 -14.59 18.96
N PHE A 49 -12.48 -14.43 17.77
CA PHE A 49 -12.98 -15.54 16.95
C PHE A 49 -12.34 -15.44 15.57
N GLY A 50 -11.41 -16.33 15.28
CA GLY A 50 -10.66 -16.33 14.02
C GLY A 50 -9.87 -15.02 13.81
N ASN A 51 -9.87 -14.48 12.59
CA ASN A 51 -9.16 -13.25 12.22
C ASN A 51 -9.98 -11.96 12.45
N SER A 52 -11.12 -12.04 13.13
CA SER A 52 -12.01 -10.90 13.39
C SER A 52 -12.01 -10.57 14.90
N THR A 53 -11.73 -9.32 15.23
CA THR A 53 -11.78 -8.82 16.59
C THR A 53 -13.05 -8.01 16.77
N THR A 54 -14.00 -8.55 17.54
CA THR A 54 -15.23 -7.84 17.91
C THR A 54 -15.05 -7.21 19.29
N PHE A 55 -15.36 -5.92 19.41
CA PHE A 55 -15.37 -5.18 20.66
C PHE A 55 -16.81 -5.09 21.16
N SER A 56 -17.11 -5.65 22.33
CA SER A 56 -18.37 -5.39 23.02
C SER A 56 -18.10 -4.56 24.26
N VAL A 57 -18.74 -3.40 24.33
CA VAL A 57 -18.75 -2.54 25.53
C VAL A 57 -20.01 -2.91 26.31
N LYS A 58 -19.87 -3.58 27.46
CA LYS A 58 -20.97 -3.68 28.41
C LYS A 58 -21.03 -2.40 29.23
N LEU A 59 -22.08 -1.62 29.06
CA LEU A 59 -22.44 -0.55 29.94
C LEU A 59 -22.88 -1.19 31.30
N ASN A 60 -22.31 -0.67 32.37
CA ASN A 60 -22.60 -1.14 33.73
C ASN A 60 -24.07 -0.84 34.10
N GLU A 61 -24.90 -1.87 34.27
CA GLU A 61 -26.34 -1.77 34.53
C GLU A 61 -26.68 -1.30 35.98
N ASN A 62 -25.70 -0.80 36.73
CA ASN A 62 -25.87 -0.35 38.10
C ASN A 62 -25.93 1.17 38.27
N GLU A 63 -26.53 1.90 37.33
CA GLU A 63 -26.97 3.26 37.63
C GLU A 63 -28.42 3.25 38.15
N PRO A 64 -28.72 3.94 39.26
CA PRO A 64 -30.06 3.96 39.82
C PRO A 64 -31.05 4.57 38.82
N LYS A 65 -32.12 3.82 38.53
CA LYS A 65 -33.25 4.31 37.73
C LYS A 65 -33.77 5.61 38.34
N ARG A 66 -33.39 6.75 37.80
CA ARG A 66 -34.02 8.04 38.09
C ARG A 66 -35.44 8.01 37.58
N ARG A 67 -36.38 8.07 38.49
CA ARG A 67 -37.81 8.23 38.26
C ARG A 67 -38.01 9.55 37.52
N ILE A 68 -38.53 9.48 36.31
CA ILE A 68 -38.87 10.66 35.53
C ILE A 68 -40.20 11.15 36.07
N GLU A 69 -40.17 12.20 36.90
CA GLU A 69 -41.34 13.04 37.15
C GLU A 69 -41.42 14.07 36.03
N ASN A 70 -42.66 14.28 35.54
CA ASN A 70 -43.05 15.14 34.42
C ASN A 70 -42.36 16.52 34.44
N GLY A 71 -41.23 16.65 33.78
CA GLY A 71 -40.60 17.92 33.49
C GLY A 71 -40.23 17.94 32.02
N THR A 72 -40.81 18.88 31.30
CA THR A 72 -40.50 19.18 29.90
C THR A 72 -38.99 19.43 29.75
N LEU A 73 -38.23 18.39 29.36
CA LEU A 73 -36.84 18.52 29.01
C LEU A 73 -36.76 19.22 27.64
N ASN A 74 -36.66 20.56 27.68
CA ASN A 74 -36.16 21.34 26.56
C ASN A 74 -34.66 21.12 26.41
N THR A 75 -34.24 19.91 26.08
CA THR A 75 -32.90 19.65 25.56
C THR A 75 -32.98 19.59 24.05
N SER A 76 -32.97 20.74 23.42
CA SER A 76 -32.54 20.88 22.04
C SER A 76 -31.01 20.68 21.96
N GLU A 77 -30.48 19.57 22.46
CA GLU A 77 -29.24 19.05 21.97
C GLU A 77 -29.50 18.63 20.53
N LYS A 78 -29.17 19.52 19.59
CA LYS A 78 -29.15 19.20 18.17
C LYS A 78 -28.27 17.97 18.03
N ARG A 79 -28.92 16.81 17.81
CA ARG A 79 -28.21 15.56 17.50
C ARG A 79 -27.23 15.90 16.38
N GLN A 80 -25.93 15.75 16.63
CA GLN A 80 -24.93 16.06 15.66
C GLN A 80 -25.14 15.15 14.44
N GLU A 81 -25.54 15.73 13.33
CA GLU A 81 -25.83 15.02 12.09
C GLU A 81 -24.57 14.27 11.64
N ARG A 82 -24.72 13.00 11.33
CA ARG A 82 -23.61 12.16 10.86
C ARG A 82 -23.36 12.44 9.38
N ILE A 83 -22.13 12.18 8.95
CA ILE A 83 -21.76 12.31 7.53
C ILE A 83 -22.61 11.39 6.64
N GLU A 84 -22.92 10.20 7.12
CA GLU A 84 -23.77 9.23 6.43
C GLU A 84 -25.21 9.75 6.25
N ASP A 85 -25.74 10.46 7.24
CA ASP A 85 -27.08 11.04 7.16
C ASP A 85 -27.13 12.15 6.08
N ILE A 86 -26.06 12.97 5.98
CA ILE A 86 -25.93 14.01 4.95
C ILE A 86 -25.76 13.38 3.55
N ALA A 87 -24.94 12.35 3.44
CA ALA A 87 -24.71 11.63 2.19
C ALA A 87 -25.92 10.78 1.76
N GLY A 88 -26.77 10.39 2.72
CA GLY A 88 -27.94 9.54 2.51
C GLY A 88 -27.59 8.08 2.21
N PHE A 89 -26.40 7.60 2.69
CA PHE A 89 -26.00 6.20 2.67
C PHE A 89 -24.87 5.95 3.65
N TYR A 90 -24.68 4.69 4.04
CA TYR A 90 -23.56 4.24 4.88
C TYR A 90 -22.46 3.67 4.01
N GLY A 91 -21.18 3.96 4.35
CA GLY A 91 -20.03 3.46 3.60
C GLY A 91 -18.70 3.74 4.30
N GLN A 92 -17.63 3.37 3.64
CA GLN A 92 -16.29 3.72 4.06
C GLN A 92 -16.05 5.22 3.85
N GLN A 93 -15.42 5.86 4.83
CA GLN A 93 -15.11 7.28 4.74
C GLN A 93 -13.60 7.52 4.85
N ARG A 94 -13.10 8.43 4.03
CA ARG A 94 -11.73 8.93 4.10
C ARG A 94 -11.74 10.46 4.06
N LYS A 95 -10.85 11.05 4.86
CA LYS A 95 -10.66 12.50 4.91
C LYS A 95 -9.49 12.92 4.02
N SER A 96 -9.55 14.14 3.49
CA SER A 96 -8.36 14.79 2.94
C SER A 96 -7.30 14.98 4.02
N PRO A 97 -6.01 15.12 3.67
CA PRO A 97 -4.94 15.36 4.63
C PRO A 97 -5.22 16.53 5.58
N ASP A 98 -5.80 17.63 5.09
CA ASP A 98 -6.23 18.79 5.90
C ASP A 98 -7.60 18.63 6.58
N SER A 99 -8.26 17.48 6.38
CA SER A 99 -9.56 17.12 6.95
C SER A 99 -10.77 17.98 6.53
N ARG A 100 -10.65 18.86 5.55
CA ARG A 100 -11.76 19.68 5.04
C ARG A 100 -12.75 18.87 4.20
N PHE A 101 -12.23 17.97 3.39
CA PHE A 101 -13.05 17.11 2.55
C PHE A 101 -13.18 15.71 3.13
N ILE A 102 -14.35 15.11 2.90
CA ILE A 102 -14.62 13.72 3.26
C ILE A 102 -15.22 13.04 2.04
N VAL A 103 -14.56 11.99 1.55
CA VAL A 103 -15.13 11.09 0.56
C VAL A 103 -15.78 9.91 1.26
N LEU A 104 -16.97 9.54 0.82
CA LEU A 104 -17.72 8.39 1.30
C LEU A 104 -17.98 7.46 0.12
N SER A 105 -17.62 6.17 0.26
CA SER A 105 -17.84 5.12 -0.76
C SER A 105 -18.55 3.92 -0.16
N ALA A 106 -19.51 3.36 -0.88
CA ALA A 106 -20.23 2.15 -0.51
C ALA A 106 -20.32 1.21 -1.71
N ASP A 107 -20.00 -0.05 -1.51
CA ASP A 107 -20.13 -1.10 -2.54
C ASP A 107 -21.62 -1.29 -2.92
N SER A 108 -21.86 -1.99 -4.02
CA SER A 108 -23.18 -2.50 -4.39
C SER A 108 -23.72 -3.46 -3.33
N TYR A 109 -25.02 -3.48 -3.18
CA TYR A 109 -25.69 -4.36 -2.22
C TYR A 109 -27.02 -4.89 -2.76
N GLN A 110 -27.53 -5.95 -2.15
CA GLN A 110 -28.84 -6.47 -2.45
C GLN A 110 -29.87 -5.94 -1.45
N LEU A 111 -30.98 -5.43 -1.96
CA LEU A 111 -32.14 -5.02 -1.16
C LEU A 111 -33.41 -5.64 -1.76
N ASN A 112 -34.12 -6.44 -0.98
CA ASN A 112 -35.37 -7.13 -1.40
C ASN A 112 -35.18 -7.91 -2.73
N GLY A 113 -34.07 -8.63 -2.88
CA GLY A 113 -33.74 -9.38 -4.08
C GLY A 113 -33.33 -8.54 -5.31
N LYS A 114 -33.22 -7.21 -5.18
CA LYS A 114 -32.78 -6.31 -6.25
C LYS A 114 -31.37 -5.80 -5.97
N ASN A 115 -30.49 -5.91 -6.97
CA ASN A 115 -29.17 -5.33 -6.91
C ASN A 115 -29.26 -3.79 -6.93
N LYS A 116 -28.59 -3.15 -6.00
CA LYS A 116 -28.39 -1.70 -5.93
C LYS A 116 -26.95 -1.38 -6.24
N ASN A 117 -26.74 -0.41 -7.10
CA ASN A 117 -25.40 0.10 -7.40
C ASN A 117 -24.76 0.69 -6.15
N GLY A 118 -23.44 0.67 -6.13
CA GLY A 118 -22.66 1.38 -5.14
C GLY A 118 -22.79 2.90 -5.27
N GLN A 119 -22.34 3.61 -4.29
CA GLN A 119 -22.46 5.07 -4.19
C GLN A 119 -21.13 5.70 -3.79
N LEU A 120 -20.85 6.85 -4.36
CA LEU A 120 -19.72 7.71 -4.02
C LEU A 120 -20.24 9.12 -3.74
N ALA A 121 -19.79 9.73 -2.64
CA ALA A 121 -20.14 11.11 -2.31
C ALA A 121 -18.92 11.89 -1.82
N LEU A 122 -18.90 13.18 -2.08
CA LEU A 122 -17.93 14.12 -1.55
C LEU A 122 -18.62 15.16 -0.70
N LEU A 123 -18.09 15.40 0.49
CA LEU A 123 -18.53 16.47 1.39
C LEU A 123 -17.37 17.43 1.67
N ASN A 124 -17.71 18.69 1.87
CA ASN A 124 -16.80 19.72 2.41
C ASN A 124 -17.48 20.36 3.62
N ASP A 125 -16.85 20.32 4.79
CA ASP A 125 -17.38 20.88 6.03
C ASP A 125 -18.86 20.50 6.29
N LYS A 126 -19.19 19.22 6.14
CA LYS A 126 -20.53 18.64 6.26
C LYS A 126 -21.55 19.08 5.17
N LYS A 127 -21.12 19.80 4.15
CA LYS A 127 -21.95 20.13 2.99
C LYS A 127 -21.71 19.09 1.89
N LEU A 128 -22.77 18.43 1.43
CA LEU A 128 -22.69 17.54 0.28
C LEU A 128 -22.39 18.35 -0.98
N LEU A 129 -21.28 18.04 -1.64
CA LEU A 129 -20.89 18.65 -2.92
C LEU A 129 -21.45 17.86 -4.10
N PHE A 130 -21.24 16.54 -4.10
CA PHE A 130 -21.85 15.65 -5.09
C PHE A 130 -22.10 14.25 -4.51
N LYS A 131 -23.00 13.53 -5.17
CA LYS A 131 -23.29 12.11 -4.96
C LYS A 131 -23.54 11.46 -6.30
N ILE A 132 -22.85 10.36 -6.57
CA ILE A 132 -22.96 9.61 -7.83
C ILE A 132 -23.14 8.12 -7.56
N SER A 133 -23.81 7.45 -8.51
CA SER A 133 -23.98 6.00 -8.49
C SER A 133 -22.90 5.37 -9.36
N LEU A 134 -22.15 4.42 -8.79
CA LEU A 134 -21.12 3.61 -9.47
C LEU A 134 -21.49 2.14 -9.32
N GLN A 135 -20.78 1.27 -10.04
CA GLN A 135 -21.10 -0.14 -9.98
C GLN A 135 -20.66 -0.74 -8.64
N ARG A 136 -19.37 -0.62 -8.28
CA ARG A 136 -18.77 -1.15 -7.04
C ARG A 136 -17.61 -0.29 -6.55
N PRO A 137 -17.84 0.96 -6.10
CA PRO A 137 -16.79 1.85 -5.60
C PRO A 137 -16.25 1.34 -4.28
N ASN A 138 -15.12 0.64 -4.32
CA ASN A 138 -14.60 -0.07 -3.16
C ASN A 138 -13.55 0.74 -2.40
N ASP A 139 -12.67 1.46 -3.07
CA ASP A 139 -11.67 2.31 -2.43
C ASP A 139 -11.69 3.70 -3.05
N ALA A 140 -11.69 4.74 -2.21
CA ALA A 140 -11.72 6.11 -2.65
C ALA A 140 -10.86 7.01 -1.75
N HIS A 141 -10.18 7.99 -2.33
CA HIS A 141 -9.39 8.98 -1.62
C HIS A 141 -9.75 10.38 -2.10
N VAL A 142 -9.49 11.38 -1.26
CA VAL A 142 -9.73 12.79 -1.57
C VAL A 142 -8.51 13.64 -1.19
N SER A 143 -8.15 14.59 -2.06
CA SER A 143 -7.07 15.56 -1.84
C SER A 143 -7.55 16.81 -1.09
N ASN A 144 -6.59 17.66 -0.69
CA ASN A 144 -6.87 18.97 -0.10
C ASN A 144 -7.60 19.94 -1.03
N ASN A 145 -7.62 19.66 -2.35
CA ASN A 145 -8.32 20.47 -3.36
C ASN A 145 -9.69 19.86 -3.77
N GLY A 146 -10.11 18.79 -3.09
CA GLY A 146 -11.39 18.12 -3.40
C GLY A 146 -11.36 17.26 -4.65
N ILE A 147 -10.18 16.92 -5.19
CA ILE A 147 -10.05 15.88 -6.22
C ILE A 147 -10.31 14.54 -5.56
N VAL A 148 -11.15 13.73 -6.17
CA VAL A 148 -11.51 12.39 -5.68
C VAL A 148 -11.02 11.35 -6.66
N ILE A 149 -10.32 10.33 -6.17
CA ILE A 149 -10.07 9.09 -6.92
C ILE A 149 -10.95 7.97 -6.38
N CYS A 150 -11.33 7.05 -7.26
CA CYS A 150 -12.13 5.89 -6.88
C CYS A 150 -11.76 4.65 -7.71
N CYS A 151 -11.56 3.54 -7.01
CA CYS A 151 -11.44 2.21 -7.60
C CYS A 151 -12.85 1.57 -7.70
N ASP A 152 -13.48 1.65 -8.87
CA ASP A 152 -14.73 0.97 -9.15
C ASP A 152 -14.45 -0.45 -9.65
N TRP A 153 -14.66 -1.44 -8.79
CA TRP A 153 -14.33 -2.85 -9.05
C TRP A 153 -15.25 -3.53 -10.05
N GLN A 154 -16.26 -2.87 -10.52
CA GLN A 154 -17.20 -3.35 -11.53
C GLN A 154 -17.64 -4.82 -11.35
N ASN A 155 -17.33 -5.69 -12.33
CA ASN A 155 -17.70 -7.10 -12.29
C ASN A 155 -16.48 -7.95 -11.90
N SER A 156 -16.54 -8.61 -10.73
CA SER A 156 -15.48 -9.47 -10.23
C SER A 156 -15.27 -10.75 -11.03
N GLU A 157 -16.33 -11.30 -11.65
CA GLU A 157 -16.22 -12.52 -12.46
C GLU A 157 -15.49 -12.25 -13.78
N ALA A 158 -15.73 -11.07 -14.37
CA ALA A 158 -15.05 -10.65 -15.60
C ALA A 158 -13.66 -10.08 -15.33
N LEU A 159 -13.19 -10.05 -14.08
CA LEU A 159 -11.91 -9.45 -13.66
C LEU A 159 -11.69 -8.05 -14.24
N THR A 160 -12.75 -7.23 -14.26
CA THR A 160 -12.68 -5.86 -14.78
C THR A 160 -12.73 -4.84 -13.67
N GLY A 161 -12.04 -3.71 -13.87
CA GLY A 161 -12.08 -2.57 -12.98
C GLY A 161 -12.06 -1.26 -13.75
N LYS A 162 -12.43 -0.17 -13.08
CA LYS A 162 -12.34 1.17 -13.63
C LYS A 162 -11.78 2.13 -12.59
N PHE A 163 -10.60 2.63 -12.82
CA PHE A 163 -10.06 3.74 -12.04
C PHE A 163 -10.68 5.05 -12.51
N LEU A 164 -11.18 5.85 -11.58
CA LEU A 164 -11.95 7.07 -11.83
C LEU A 164 -11.36 8.23 -11.05
N VAL A 165 -11.35 9.40 -11.68
CA VAL A 165 -10.97 10.67 -11.03
C VAL A 165 -12.07 11.69 -11.26
N PHE A 166 -12.51 12.33 -10.18
CA PHE A 166 -13.54 13.37 -10.20
C PHE A 166 -12.99 14.67 -9.62
N ASN A 167 -13.46 15.81 -10.14
CA ASN A 167 -13.24 17.09 -9.48
C ASN A 167 -14.25 17.31 -8.34
N SER A 168 -14.11 18.41 -7.62
CA SER A 168 -14.99 18.76 -6.48
C SER A 168 -16.45 19.02 -6.85
N SER A 169 -16.78 19.20 -8.13
CA SER A 169 -18.16 19.30 -8.62
C SER A 169 -18.77 17.96 -9.02
N GLY A 170 -18.01 16.87 -8.96
CA GLY A 170 -18.46 15.53 -9.38
C GLY A 170 -18.33 15.25 -10.87
N GLU A 171 -17.66 16.12 -11.61
CA GLU A 171 -17.32 15.89 -13.01
C GLU A 171 -16.15 14.91 -13.10
N MET A 172 -16.27 13.89 -13.94
CA MET A 172 -15.23 12.90 -14.20
C MET A 172 -14.14 13.51 -15.11
N VAL A 173 -12.95 13.74 -14.55
CA VAL A 173 -11.82 14.36 -15.27
C VAL A 173 -10.89 13.36 -15.91
N PHE A 174 -10.83 12.12 -15.38
CA PHE A 174 -10.03 11.03 -15.94
C PHE A 174 -10.66 9.67 -15.64
N SER A 175 -10.47 8.71 -16.53
CA SER A 175 -10.81 7.30 -16.26
C SER A 175 -9.91 6.34 -17.02
N LYS A 176 -9.60 5.19 -16.39
CA LYS A 176 -8.89 4.06 -17.02
C LYS A 176 -9.63 2.77 -16.72
N LYS A 177 -10.07 2.07 -17.77
CA LYS A 177 -10.60 0.71 -17.65
C LYS A 177 -9.45 -0.29 -17.65
N THR A 178 -9.54 -1.30 -16.79
CA THR A 178 -8.60 -2.41 -16.70
C THR A 178 -9.30 -3.75 -17.00
N THR A 179 -8.51 -4.72 -17.41
CA THR A 179 -8.92 -6.13 -17.60
C THR A 179 -8.42 -7.00 -16.46
N ALA A 180 -8.25 -6.39 -15.29
CA ALA A 180 -7.89 -7.00 -14.03
C ALA A 180 -8.64 -6.26 -12.91
N ASN A 181 -8.87 -6.92 -11.78
CA ASN A 181 -9.42 -6.27 -10.59
C ASN A 181 -8.45 -5.20 -10.09
N LEU A 182 -9.01 -4.08 -9.62
CA LEU A 182 -8.22 -3.03 -8.99
C LEU A 182 -7.83 -3.45 -7.55
N GLY A 183 -6.65 -3.01 -7.13
CA GLY A 183 -6.16 -3.14 -5.77
C GLY A 183 -6.17 -1.80 -5.04
N ASN A 184 -5.08 -1.55 -4.32
CA ASN A 184 -4.89 -0.30 -3.59
C ASN A 184 -4.75 0.90 -4.54
N CYS A 185 -5.15 2.07 -4.06
CA CYS A 185 -4.87 3.32 -4.74
C CYS A 185 -4.34 4.37 -3.76
N ALA A 186 -3.69 5.40 -4.29
CA ALA A 186 -3.21 6.55 -3.52
C ALA A 186 -3.38 7.82 -4.32
N LEU A 187 -3.59 8.93 -3.60
CA LEU A 187 -3.73 10.26 -4.16
C LEU A 187 -2.75 11.20 -3.44
N SER A 188 -2.09 12.05 -4.20
CA SER A 188 -1.24 13.09 -3.64
C SER A 188 -2.06 14.15 -2.90
N GLU A 189 -1.45 14.85 -1.94
CA GLU A 189 -2.15 15.85 -1.12
C GLU A 189 -2.75 16.98 -1.95
N SER A 190 -2.04 17.41 -3.00
CA SER A 190 -2.51 18.43 -3.94
C SER A 190 -3.59 17.91 -4.90
N GLY A 191 -3.69 16.59 -5.11
CA GLY A 191 -4.56 16.00 -6.11
C GLY A 191 -4.01 16.06 -7.55
N LEU A 192 -2.72 16.36 -7.72
CA LEU A 192 -2.09 16.40 -9.05
C LEU A 192 -1.72 15.00 -9.57
N TYR A 193 -1.40 14.09 -8.67
CA TYR A 193 -0.95 12.74 -9.02
C TYR A 193 -1.74 11.67 -8.29
N ALA A 194 -1.95 10.56 -8.96
CA ALA A 194 -2.57 9.38 -8.39
C ALA A 194 -1.81 8.11 -8.76
N LEU A 195 -2.02 7.08 -7.98
CA LEU A 195 -1.53 5.74 -8.24
C LEU A 195 -2.66 4.75 -8.03
N PHE A 196 -2.71 3.71 -8.84
CA PHE A 196 -3.54 2.53 -8.58
C PHE A 196 -2.83 1.26 -9.04
N GLU A 197 -3.15 0.14 -8.39
CA GLU A 197 -2.66 -1.18 -8.76
C GLU A 197 -3.77 -2.08 -9.29
N THR A 198 -3.36 -3.13 -10.01
CA THR A 198 -4.22 -4.23 -10.43
C THR A 198 -3.73 -5.54 -9.84
N TYR A 199 -4.68 -6.48 -9.65
CA TYR A 199 -4.36 -7.83 -9.21
C TYR A 199 -4.10 -8.77 -10.38
N GLY A 200 -3.73 -10.02 -10.06
CA GLY A 200 -3.43 -11.05 -11.04
C GLY A 200 -4.63 -11.33 -11.97
N SER A 201 -4.34 -11.45 -13.26
CA SER A 201 -5.27 -11.85 -14.32
C SER A 201 -4.49 -12.48 -15.47
N ASP A 202 -5.19 -13.08 -16.43
CA ASP A 202 -4.58 -13.65 -17.64
C ASP A 202 -4.37 -12.59 -18.76
N THR A 203 -4.32 -11.33 -18.40
CA THR A 203 -4.27 -10.22 -19.37
C THR A 203 -3.05 -9.32 -19.15
N GLY A 204 -2.80 -8.40 -20.10
CA GLY A 204 -1.71 -7.41 -20.00
C GLY A 204 -1.83 -6.39 -18.86
N HIS A 205 -2.94 -6.39 -18.12
CA HIS A 205 -3.09 -5.58 -16.90
C HIS A 205 -2.87 -6.36 -15.60
N SER A 206 -2.33 -7.59 -15.69
CA SER A 206 -2.05 -8.43 -14.52
C SER A 206 -0.93 -7.84 -13.66
N ASN A 207 -1.18 -7.69 -12.35
CA ASN A 207 -0.19 -7.23 -11.36
C ASN A 207 0.55 -5.94 -11.76
N GLN A 208 -0.15 -4.95 -12.29
CA GLN A 208 0.44 -3.69 -12.73
C GLN A 208 0.22 -2.58 -11.71
N VAL A 209 1.14 -1.63 -11.68
CA VAL A 209 1.01 -0.34 -11.01
C VAL A 209 0.97 0.75 -12.08
N PHE A 210 0.05 1.69 -11.93
CA PHE A 210 -0.12 2.83 -12.82
C PHE A 210 0.09 4.12 -12.05
N ILE A 211 0.91 5.03 -12.57
CA ILE A 211 1.08 6.39 -12.06
C ILE A 211 0.38 7.34 -13.03
N VAL A 212 -0.50 8.19 -12.50
CA VAL A 212 -1.36 9.08 -13.28
C VAL A 212 -1.03 10.53 -12.96
N ASP A 213 -0.78 11.33 -13.99
CA ASP A 213 -0.84 12.79 -13.94
C ASP A 213 -2.29 13.23 -14.21
N ILE A 214 -2.95 13.71 -13.17
CA ILE A 214 -4.36 14.10 -13.23
C ILE A 214 -4.55 15.38 -14.06
N THR A 215 -3.61 16.31 -13.96
CA THR A 215 -3.67 17.59 -14.67
C THR A 215 -3.61 17.37 -16.19
N ASN A 216 -2.63 16.58 -16.62
CA ASN A 216 -2.42 16.28 -18.04
C ASN A 216 -3.28 15.10 -18.53
N LYS A 217 -4.01 14.42 -17.64
CA LYS A 217 -4.88 13.27 -17.92
C LYS A 217 -4.11 12.13 -18.60
N THR A 218 -2.86 11.90 -18.18
CA THR A 218 -1.96 10.92 -18.77
C THR A 218 -1.47 9.91 -17.74
N ILE A 219 -1.09 8.71 -18.23
CA ILE A 219 -0.36 7.72 -17.46
C ILE A 219 1.13 8.04 -17.63
N LEU A 220 1.81 8.38 -16.53
CA LEU A 220 3.25 8.67 -16.53
C LEU A 220 4.09 7.40 -16.61
N ALA A 221 3.67 6.36 -15.87
CA ALA A 221 4.34 5.07 -15.86
C ALA A 221 3.35 3.94 -15.63
N GLN A 222 3.68 2.77 -16.20
CA GLN A 222 3.04 1.48 -15.95
C GLN A 222 4.14 0.45 -15.84
N PHE A 223 4.14 -0.33 -14.75
CA PHE A 223 5.16 -1.35 -14.49
C PHE A 223 4.56 -2.48 -13.66
N GLU A 224 5.22 -3.63 -13.67
CA GLU A 224 4.82 -4.77 -12.86
C GLU A 224 4.96 -4.42 -11.37
N ARG A 225 3.97 -4.83 -10.58
CA ARG A 225 3.97 -4.62 -9.14
C ARG A 225 5.16 -5.33 -8.49
N PRO A 226 6.07 -4.61 -7.82
CA PRO A 226 7.31 -5.20 -7.29
C PRO A 226 7.06 -6.20 -6.15
N PHE A 227 5.98 -6.02 -5.39
CA PHE A 227 5.55 -6.89 -4.31
C PHE A 227 4.14 -6.50 -3.85
N ALA A 228 3.51 -7.32 -2.99
CA ALA A 228 2.25 -6.96 -2.36
C ALA A 228 2.49 -5.89 -1.30
N PHE A 229 1.99 -4.68 -1.53
CA PHE A 229 2.05 -3.57 -0.57
C PHE A 229 0.68 -3.28 0.05
N ASN A 230 0.68 -2.69 1.24
CA ASN A 230 -0.54 -2.31 1.95
C ASN A 230 -0.88 -0.83 1.77
N THR A 231 0.15 -0.01 1.62
CA THR A 231 0.01 1.44 1.43
C THR A 231 1.01 1.96 0.43
N ALA A 232 0.61 3.01 -0.29
CA ALA A 232 1.49 3.82 -1.09
C ALA A 232 1.32 5.29 -0.72
N SER A 233 2.41 6.05 -0.73
CA SER A 233 2.43 7.51 -0.50
C SER A 233 3.10 8.19 -1.66
N ILE A 234 2.51 9.27 -2.16
CA ILE A 234 3.05 10.10 -3.24
C ILE A 234 3.68 11.36 -2.62
N VAL A 235 4.97 11.52 -2.82
CA VAL A 235 5.77 12.66 -2.30
C VAL A 235 6.09 13.58 -3.47
N GLU A 236 5.22 14.56 -3.72
CA GLU A 236 5.25 15.42 -4.91
C GLU A 236 6.57 16.21 -5.09
N PRO A 237 7.12 16.87 -4.06
CA PRO A 237 8.33 17.66 -4.24
C PRO A 237 9.53 16.86 -4.75
N GLN A 238 9.60 15.59 -4.39
CA GLN A 238 10.65 14.65 -4.80
C GLN A 238 10.29 13.83 -6.04
N GLN A 239 9.05 13.95 -6.55
CA GLN A 239 8.51 13.09 -7.60
C GLN A 239 8.72 11.60 -7.28
N GLN A 240 8.44 11.23 -6.03
CA GLN A 240 8.72 9.93 -5.45
C GLN A 240 7.44 9.24 -4.98
N ILE A 241 7.41 7.91 -5.08
CA ILE A 241 6.37 7.05 -4.52
C ILE A 241 7.03 6.08 -3.55
N ILE A 242 6.47 5.98 -2.36
CA ILE A 242 6.92 5.10 -1.29
C ILE A 242 5.85 4.05 -1.04
N PHE A 243 6.14 2.80 -1.37
CA PHE A 243 5.30 1.65 -1.04
C PHE A 243 5.74 1.06 0.31
N LYS A 244 4.76 0.61 1.10
CA LYS A 244 5.02 -0.13 2.35
C LYS A 244 4.22 -1.41 2.39
N ASN A 245 4.86 -2.51 2.80
CA ASN A 245 4.17 -3.76 3.08
C ASN A 245 3.75 -3.84 4.57
N HIS A 246 3.06 -4.93 4.95
CA HIS A 246 2.59 -5.18 6.32
C HIS A 246 3.73 -5.30 7.37
N LYS A 247 4.98 -5.57 6.93
CA LYS A 247 6.17 -5.61 7.78
C LYS A 247 6.88 -4.25 7.89
N GLY A 248 6.37 -3.23 7.21
CA GLY A 248 6.94 -1.89 7.16
C GLY A 248 8.14 -1.77 6.23
N PHE A 249 8.40 -2.75 5.35
CA PHE A 249 9.43 -2.60 4.33
C PHE A 249 9.03 -1.55 3.32
N THR A 250 9.98 -0.69 2.96
CA THR A 250 9.77 0.39 2.01
C THR A 250 10.42 0.07 0.68
N PHE A 251 9.68 0.29 -0.39
CA PHE A 251 10.16 0.27 -1.76
C PHE A 251 9.87 1.64 -2.38
N GLU A 252 10.89 2.31 -2.87
CA GLU A 252 10.81 3.69 -3.32
C GLU A 252 11.14 3.79 -4.80
N ILE A 253 10.30 4.50 -5.54
CA ILE A 253 10.47 4.74 -6.98
C ILE A 253 10.30 6.22 -7.31
N ASP A 254 10.84 6.63 -8.45
CA ASP A 254 10.49 7.91 -9.08
C ASP A 254 9.17 7.78 -9.89
N PHE A 255 8.71 8.90 -10.45
CA PHE A 255 7.51 8.93 -11.31
C PHE A 255 7.68 8.22 -12.67
N LYS A 256 8.90 7.76 -12.99
CA LYS A 256 9.18 6.94 -14.18
C LYS A 256 9.19 5.44 -13.83
N GLY A 257 9.01 5.09 -12.56
CA GLY A 257 9.04 3.71 -12.08
C GLY A 257 10.44 3.17 -11.77
N GLN A 258 11.47 4.03 -11.75
CA GLN A 258 12.84 3.62 -11.43
C GLN A 258 13.00 3.50 -9.91
N GLN A 259 13.56 2.38 -9.45
CA GLN A 259 13.79 2.15 -8.01
C GLN A 259 14.89 3.08 -7.47
N LEU A 260 14.60 3.77 -6.36
CA LEU A 260 15.49 4.74 -5.72
C LEU A 260 16.26 4.17 -4.51
N ASN A 261 15.72 3.16 -3.84
CA ASN A 261 16.27 2.64 -2.57
C ASN A 261 16.67 1.16 -2.64
N ARG A 262 17.19 0.69 -3.78
CA ARG A 262 17.48 -0.73 -4.05
C ARG A 262 18.26 -1.39 -2.90
N GLU A 263 19.40 -0.85 -2.52
CA GLU A 263 20.26 -1.42 -1.47
C GLU A 263 19.53 -1.52 -0.10
N ASN A 264 18.84 -0.47 0.29
CA ASN A 264 18.09 -0.46 1.55
C ASN A 264 16.93 -1.46 1.53
N TYR A 265 16.20 -1.56 0.42
CA TYR A 265 15.13 -2.53 0.23
C TYR A 265 15.66 -3.96 0.30
N GLU A 266 16.71 -4.28 -0.44
CA GLU A 266 17.35 -5.60 -0.40
C GLU A 266 17.81 -5.95 1.01
N LYS A 267 18.46 -5.03 1.72
CA LYS A 267 18.89 -5.23 3.11
C LYS A 267 17.71 -5.51 4.06
N GLN A 268 16.59 -4.82 3.88
CA GLN A 268 15.39 -5.08 4.68
C GLN A 268 14.86 -6.50 4.43
N ILE A 269 14.78 -6.93 3.17
CA ILE A 269 14.34 -8.28 2.81
C ILE A 269 15.29 -9.34 3.36
N LEU A 270 16.60 -9.14 3.20
CA LEU A 270 17.61 -10.08 3.68
C LEU A 270 17.57 -10.28 5.20
N THR A 271 17.35 -9.20 5.95
CA THR A 271 17.38 -9.24 7.42
C THR A 271 16.08 -9.69 8.06
N LYS A 272 14.93 -9.29 7.51
CA LYS A 272 13.61 -9.46 8.14
C LYS A 272 12.58 -10.12 7.22
N GLY A 273 12.90 -10.31 5.94
CA GLY A 273 12.00 -10.92 4.98
C GLY A 273 11.75 -12.40 5.28
N SER A 274 10.56 -12.87 4.92
CA SER A 274 10.25 -14.30 4.87
C SER A 274 11.07 -15.00 3.80
N VAL A 275 11.13 -16.31 3.87
CA VAL A 275 11.76 -17.16 2.84
C VAL A 275 11.22 -16.83 1.45
N TYR A 276 9.89 -16.64 1.33
CA TYR A 276 9.23 -16.28 0.08
C TYR A 276 9.69 -14.92 -0.48
N GLU A 277 9.75 -13.87 0.37
CA GLU A 277 10.23 -12.54 -0.05
C GLU A 277 11.70 -12.57 -0.48
N LYS A 278 12.53 -13.31 0.23
CA LYS A 278 13.95 -13.53 -0.14
C LYS A 278 14.08 -14.27 -1.48
N MET A 279 13.21 -15.25 -1.75
CA MET A 279 13.16 -15.93 -3.04
C MET A 279 12.81 -15.00 -4.18
N ILE A 280 11.75 -14.18 -4.01
CA ILE A 280 11.36 -13.21 -5.03
C ILE A 280 12.53 -12.28 -5.32
N LEU A 281 13.19 -11.75 -4.27
CA LEU A 281 14.36 -10.90 -4.46
C LEU A 281 15.46 -11.61 -5.24
N TYR A 282 15.73 -12.87 -4.93
CA TYR A 282 16.71 -13.68 -5.68
C TYR A 282 16.31 -13.84 -7.16
N ASP A 283 15.02 -14.05 -7.45
CA ASP A 283 14.52 -14.19 -8.83
C ASP A 283 14.64 -12.91 -9.65
N THR A 284 14.64 -11.74 -9.00
CA THR A 284 14.85 -10.44 -9.67
C THR A 284 16.31 -10.11 -9.97
N LYS A 285 17.26 -10.86 -9.41
CA LYS A 285 18.70 -10.67 -9.71
C LYS A 285 19.04 -11.18 -11.10
N SER A 286 19.98 -10.53 -11.77
CA SER A 286 20.57 -11.04 -13.01
C SER A 286 21.28 -12.38 -12.77
N ASP A 287 21.51 -13.14 -13.83
CA ASP A 287 22.21 -14.44 -13.70
C ASP A 287 23.63 -14.27 -13.16
N ASP A 288 24.34 -13.23 -13.54
CA ASP A 288 25.67 -12.92 -13.01
C ASP A 288 25.63 -12.63 -11.51
N GLU A 289 24.64 -11.86 -11.02
CA GLU A 289 24.43 -11.59 -9.61
C GLU A 289 24.03 -12.87 -8.85
N LYS A 290 23.21 -13.76 -9.44
CA LYS A 290 22.80 -15.02 -8.81
C LYS A 290 23.95 -15.99 -8.61
N TYR A 291 24.82 -16.11 -9.61
CA TYR A 291 25.94 -17.06 -9.58
C TYR A 291 27.14 -16.55 -8.82
N GLY A 292 27.20 -15.26 -8.47
CA GLY A 292 28.26 -14.65 -7.67
C GLY A 292 28.00 -14.61 -6.15
N ASP A 293 26.74 -14.74 -5.71
CA ASP A 293 26.35 -14.48 -4.32
C ASP A 293 26.02 -15.75 -3.53
N ILE A 294 27.07 -16.49 -3.17
CA ILE A 294 26.94 -17.69 -2.32
C ILE A 294 26.40 -17.35 -0.92
N GLU A 295 26.72 -16.17 -0.37
CA GLU A 295 26.26 -15.76 0.95
C GLU A 295 24.73 -15.59 0.95
N TYR A 296 24.17 -15.11 -0.14
CA TYR A 296 22.72 -15.01 -0.30
C TYR A 296 22.05 -16.39 -0.28
N LEU A 297 22.64 -17.38 -0.96
CA LEU A 297 22.11 -18.75 -0.96
C LEU A 297 22.20 -19.41 0.42
N HIS A 298 23.26 -19.15 1.17
CA HIS A 298 23.36 -19.61 2.55
C HIS A 298 22.38 -18.90 3.50
N LEU A 299 22.07 -17.63 3.26
CA LEU A 299 20.99 -16.94 3.97
C LEU A 299 19.61 -17.56 3.66
N LEU A 300 19.37 -17.96 2.41
CA LEU A 300 18.18 -18.71 2.03
C LEU A 300 18.14 -20.07 2.74
N GLU A 301 19.23 -20.83 2.72
CA GLU A 301 19.33 -22.12 3.39
C GLU A 301 19.07 -22.00 4.90
N LYS A 302 19.68 -21.02 5.55
CA LYS A 302 19.46 -20.73 6.97
C LYS A 302 18.01 -20.37 7.26
N SER A 303 17.35 -19.61 6.36
CA SER A 303 15.94 -19.25 6.48
C SER A 303 15.00 -20.46 6.38
N ILE A 304 15.41 -21.55 5.73
CA ILE A 304 14.65 -22.80 5.65
C ILE A 304 14.56 -23.48 7.01
N ASN A 305 15.59 -23.36 7.83
CA ASN A 305 15.67 -23.99 9.16
C ASN A 305 15.03 -23.15 10.26
N ASP A 306 14.63 -21.90 10.00
CA ASP A 306 13.95 -21.07 10.96
C ASP A 306 12.45 -21.47 11.07
N LYS A 307 11.89 -21.35 12.29
CA LYS A 307 10.51 -21.77 12.60
C LYS A 307 9.42 -21.10 11.73
N ASP A 308 9.74 -19.99 11.06
CA ASP A 308 8.86 -19.35 10.08
C ASP A 308 8.80 -20.08 8.72
N ALA A 309 9.64 -21.10 8.52
CA ALA A 309 9.61 -22.01 7.38
C ALA A 309 8.39 -22.95 7.36
N SER A 310 7.45 -22.82 8.30
CA SER A 310 6.19 -23.58 8.36
C SER A 310 5.27 -23.42 7.14
N TYR A 311 5.54 -22.45 6.28
CA TYR A 311 4.98 -22.38 4.93
C TYR A 311 5.91 -23.16 3.99
N SER A 312 5.65 -24.45 3.85
CA SER A 312 6.37 -25.39 2.96
C SER A 312 6.37 -25.01 1.46
N PHE A 313 5.73 -23.91 1.11
CA PHE A 313 5.59 -23.46 -0.27
C PHE A 313 6.90 -22.81 -0.75
N GLY A 314 7.63 -23.51 -1.60
CA GLY A 314 8.82 -22.99 -2.27
C GLY A 314 10.17 -23.45 -1.73
N ILE A 315 10.24 -24.21 -0.63
CA ILE A 315 11.50 -24.77 -0.10
C ILE A 315 12.18 -25.69 -1.11
N ASP A 316 11.41 -26.50 -1.82
CA ASP A 316 11.87 -27.34 -2.93
C ASP A 316 12.56 -26.51 -4.02
N ARG A 317 12.01 -25.33 -4.36
CA ARG A 317 12.61 -24.41 -5.32
C ARG A 317 13.92 -23.79 -4.81
N ILE A 318 14.01 -23.50 -3.51
CA ILE A 318 15.24 -22.97 -2.91
C ILE A 318 16.35 -24.01 -3.02
N TYR A 319 16.09 -25.26 -2.61
CA TYR A 319 17.08 -26.33 -2.76
C TYR A 319 17.47 -26.57 -4.22
N ARG A 320 16.50 -26.48 -5.14
CA ARG A 320 16.80 -26.51 -6.57
C ARG A 320 17.77 -25.40 -6.98
N LYS A 321 17.52 -24.15 -6.57
CA LYS A 321 18.37 -23.00 -6.92
C LYS A 321 19.78 -23.11 -6.30
N ILE A 322 19.89 -23.57 -5.06
CA ILE A 322 21.19 -23.84 -4.43
C ILE A 322 21.94 -24.90 -5.24
N GLY A 323 21.27 -25.96 -5.66
CA GLY A 323 21.86 -26.97 -6.52
C GLY A 323 22.28 -26.42 -7.90
N GLU A 324 21.46 -25.59 -8.55
CA GLU A 324 21.79 -24.90 -9.81
C GLU A 324 23.05 -24.00 -9.66
N TYR A 325 23.20 -23.31 -8.51
CA TYR A 325 24.41 -22.56 -8.20
C TYR A 325 25.65 -23.47 -8.12
N TYR A 326 25.54 -24.58 -7.40
CA TYR A 326 26.67 -25.52 -7.29
C TYR A 326 26.99 -26.22 -8.63
N GLU A 327 25.95 -26.48 -9.47
CA GLU A 327 26.14 -26.97 -10.86
C GLU A 327 26.98 -25.99 -11.68
N SER A 328 26.64 -24.70 -11.66
CA SER A 328 27.37 -23.66 -12.43
C SER A 328 28.79 -23.47 -11.94
N ASN A 329 29.11 -23.81 -10.70
CA ASN A 329 30.43 -23.78 -10.11
C ASN A 329 31.16 -25.14 -10.15
N ASN A 330 30.65 -26.11 -10.92
CA ASN A 330 31.23 -27.46 -11.07
C ASN A 330 31.43 -28.24 -9.75
N LYS A 331 30.56 -27.98 -8.75
CA LYS A 331 30.55 -28.67 -7.45
C LYS A 331 29.54 -29.83 -7.46
N VAL A 332 29.87 -30.88 -8.22
CA VAL A 332 28.99 -32.00 -8.52
C VAL A 332 28.33 -32.63 -7.30
N GLU A 333 29.11 -32.95 -6.25
CA GLU A 333 28.60 -33.57 -5.04
C GLU A 333 27.54 -32.72 -4.34
N LYS A 334 27.80 -31.42 -4.20
CA LYS A 334 26.82 -30.48 -3.61
C LYS A 334 25.61 -30.29 -4.48
N THR A 335 25.77 -30.26 -5.80
CA THR A 335 24.64 -30.22 -6.73
C THR A 335 23.72 -31.42 -6.50
N ILE A 336 24.28 -32.63 -6.44
CA ILE A 336 23.52 -33.85 -6.18
C ILE A 336 22.77 -33.72 -4.84
N GLU A 337 23.47 -33.37 -3.75
CA GLU A 337 22.90 -33.24 -2.41
C GLU A 337 21.66 -32.33 -2.40
N PHE A 338 21.76 -31.12 -2.96
CA PHE A 338 20.67 -30.15 -2.92
C PHE A 338 19.53 -30.51 -3.88
N TRP A 339 19.83 -31.08 -5.03
CA TRP A 339 18.78 -31.55 -5.94
C TRP A 339 18.03 -32.76 -5.39
N GLU A 340 18.67 -33.65 -4.65
CA GLU A 340 18.01 -34.73 -3.93
C GLU A 340 17.06 -34.19 -2.86
N LYS A 341 17.49 -33.21 -2.07
CA LYS A 341 16.61 -32.50 -1.11
C LYS A 341 15.40 -31.88 -1.80
N ALA A 342 15.59 -31.25 -2.94
CA ALA A 342 14.51 -30.63 -3.70
C ALA A 342 13.48 -31.67 -4.20
N ILE A 343 13.94 -32.79 -4.78
CA ILE A 343 13.11 -33.88 -5.30
C ILE A 343 12.39 -34.61 -4.17
N ALA A 344 13.05 -34.80 -3.02
CA ALA A 344 12.43 -35.42 -1.84
C ALA A 344 11.21 -34.63 -1.34
N LEU A 345 11.27 -33.30 -1.43
CA LEU A 345 10.15 -32.43 -1.06
C LEU A 345 9.08 -32.33 -2.17
N ASN A 346 9.51 -32.30 -3.42
CA ASN A 346 8.64 -32.17 -4.58
C ASN A 346 9.18 -32.93 -5.80
N PRO A 347 8.71 -34.16 -6.08
CA PRO A 347 9.13 -34.92 -7.25
C PRO A 347 8.91 -34.20 -8.59
N LYS A 348 8.04 -33.20 -8.63
CA LYS A 348 7.71 -32.42 -9.83
C LYS A 348 8.53 -31.14 -9.98
N VAL A 349 9.59 -30.97 -9.20
CA VAL A 349 10.41 -29.74 -9.22
C VAL A 349 11.23 -29.54 -10.53
N GLY A 350 11.20 -30.50 -11.43
CA GLY A 350 11.67 -30.37 -12.82
C GLY A 350 13.17 -30.62 -13.06
N ILE A 351 13.89 -31.19 -12.09
CA ILE A 351 15.36 -31.46 -12.18
C ILE A 351 15.73 -32.95 -12.16
N ALA A 352 14.75 -33.85 -12.05
CA ALA A 352 15.02 -35.29 -11.88
C ALA A 352 15.92 -35.88 -12.99
N ARG A 353 15.64 -35.55 -14.26
CA ARG A 353 16.44 -36.03 -15.42
C ARG A 353 17.86 -35.50 -15.38
N LYS A 354 18.05 -34.23 -14.99
CA LYS A 354 19.39 -33.63 -14.85
C LYS A 354 20.19 -34.31 -13.74
N LEU A 355 19.56 -34.59 -12.61
CA LEU A 355 20.18 -35.30 -11.49
C LEU A 355 20.65 -36.71 -11.89
N GLU A 356 19.78 -37.48 -12.60
CA GLU A 356 20.18 -38.81 -13.09
C GLU A 356 21.36 -38.76 -14.06
N GLY A 357 21.38 -37.77 -14.96
CA GLY A 357 22.49 -37.56 -15.88
C GLY A 357 23.77 -37.23 -15.15
N LEU A 358 23.73 -36.34 -14.15
CA LEU A 358 24.87 -35.93 -13.36
C LEU A 358 25.44 -37.12 -12.52
N LYS A 359 24.60 -37.94 -11.91
CA LYS A 359 25.02 -39.14 -11.18
C LYS A 359 25.75 -40.15 -12.07
N LYS A 360 25.26 -40.35 -13.31
CA LYS A 360 25.90 -41.25 -14.27
C LYS A 360 27.25 -40.75 -14.76
N SER A 361 27.49 -39.44 -14.80
CA SER A 361 28.77 -38.84 -15.21
C SER A 361 29.77 -38.72 -14.08
N ALA A 362 29.34 -38.86 -12.80
CA ALA A 362 30.19 -38.79 -11.63
C ALA A 362 30.75 -40.16 -11.20
N HIS A 363 30.25 -41.24 -11.80
CA HIS A 363 30.75 -42.60 -11.69
C HIS A 363 31.55 -43.00 -12.96
#